data_45502191d6c3243eb953da543ccaa578
#
_entry.id   45502191d6c3243eb953da543ccaa578
#
_cell.length_a   1.000
_cell.length_b   1.000
_cell.length_c   1.000
_cell.angle_alpha   90.00
_cell.angle_beta   90.00
_cell.angle_gamma   90.00
#
_symmetry.space_group_name_H-M   'P 1'
#
loop_
_entity.id
_entity.type
_entity.pdbx_description
1 polymer ?
#
loop_
_entity_poly.entity_id
_entity_poly.type
_entity_poly.pdbx_seq_one_letter_code
_entity_poly.pdbx_strand_id
1 'polypeptide(L)'
;FKIVDQEDIKKYYHWSSYSRDCGSLGGSCMRGDTQQKFLEIYCKNPDHVKMAVMSDDSGVVARCLLWYPNADKSLIYFDRIYSTDYEIELKMYQWLVNKKFVQISDKNTIKPVDKIEIRIKLKNLDFEFYPYVDTIRWINGDDINNLEDGDPLHHTDGRRKDPIRCAYSGNIYQTEEELVRIAEGEYRGQMVHKDFAVYVERYGGYV
;
A
#
# COMPACT_ATOMS: atom_id res chain seq x y z
N PHE A 1 -14.61 14.08 -13.75
CA PHE A 1 -13.68 13.93 -12.64
C PHE A 1 -14.37 14.22 -11.32
N LYS A 2 -14.14 13.39 -10.32
CA LYS A 2 -14.65 13.59 -8.96
C LYS A 2 -13.67 13.05 -7.93
N ILE A 3 -13.82 13.51 -6.70
CA ILE A 3 -13.14 12.97 -5.52
C ILE A 3 -14.19 12.34 -4.64
N VAL A 4 -13.95 11.12 -4.20
CA VAL A 4 -14.85 10.32 -3.37
C VAL A 4 -14.12 9.83 -2.13
N ASP A 5 -14.86 9.43 -1.11
CA ASP A 5 -14.34 8.89 0.15
C ASP A 5 -15.25 7.79 0.71
N GLN A 6 -14.89 7.25 1.85
CA GLN A 6 -15.64 6.22 2.57
C GLN A 6 -16.04 5.03 1.68
N GLU A 7 -17.28 4.58 1.77
CA GLU A 7 -17.76 3.39 1.05
C GLU A 7 -17.77 3.54 -0.48
N ASP A 8 -17.78 4.77 -0.99
CA ASP A 8 -17.63 5.02 -2.41
C ASP A 8 -16.27 4.55 -2.95
N ILE A 9 -15.23 4.48 -2.09
CA ILE A 9 -13.92 3.92 -2.47
C ILE A 9 -14.10 2.47 -2.90
N LYS A 10 -14.79 1.63 -2.12
CA LYS A 10 -15.07 0.23 -2.48
C LYS A 10 -15.80 0.11 -3.81
N LYS A 11 -16.86 0.91 -3.99
CA LYS A 11 -17.63 0.94 -5.22
C LYS A 11 -16.76 1.17 -6.45
N TYR A 12 -15.85 2.15 -6.40
CA TYR A 12 -14.99 2.51 -7.53
C TYR A 12 -13.70 1.69 -7.63
N TYR A 13 -13.39 0.91 -6.62
CA TYR A 13 -12.38 -0.15 -6.70
C TYR A 13 -12.91 -1.40 -7.40
N HIS A 14 -14.20 -1.67 -7.26
CA HIS A 14 -14.81 -2.88 -7.76
C HIS A 14 -14.93 -2.89 -9.28
N TRP A 15 -14.53 -4.00 -9.90
CA TRP A 15 -14.49 -4.16 -11.36
C TRP A 15 -15.83 -3.86 -12.06
N SER A 16 -16.98 -4.13 -11.40
CA SER A 16 -18.32 -3.88 -11.98
C SER A 16 -18.60 -2.40 -12.24
N SER A 17 -17.81 -1.48 -11.68
CA SER A 17 -17.93 -0.04 -11.95
C SER A 17 -17.08 0.42 -13.12
N TYR A 18 -16.25 -0.46 -13.71
CA TYR A 18 -15.33 -0.09 -14.79
C TYR A 18 -16.04 -0.02 -16.14
N SER A 19 -15.65 0.94 -16.94
CA SER A 19 -16.15 1.04 -18.31
C SER A 19 -15.64 -0.10 -19.19
N ARG A 20 -14.40 -0.52 -18.94
CA ARG A 20 -13.72 -1.64 -19.63
C ARG A 20 -12.73 -2.33 -18.69
N ASP A 21 -12.65 -3.64 -18.80
CA ASP A 21 -11.69 -4.46 -18.04
C ASP A 21 -10.35 -4.58 -18.81
N CYS A 22 -9.60 -3.48 -18.88
CA CYS A 22 -8.34 -3.39 -19.60
C CYS A 22 -7.36 -2.42 -18.93
N GLY A 23 -6.14 -2.38 -19.44
CA GLY A 23 -5.07 -1.53 -18.92
C GLY A 23 -4.66 -1.89 -17.49
N SER A 24 -4.08 -0.93 -16.79
CA SER A 24 -3.73 -1.09 -15.38
C SER A 24 -4.96 -1.19 -14.47
N LEU A 25 -6.07 -0.57 -14.87
CA LEU A 25 -7.33 -0.65 -14.15
C LEU A 25 -7.85 -2.09 -14.11
N GLY A 26 -7.91 -2.75 -15.28
CA GLY A 26 -8.29 -4.15 -15.40
C GLY A 26 -7.28 -5.12 -14.77
N GLY A 27 -6.01 -4.76 -14.71
CA GLY A 27 -4.94 -5.54 -14.06
C GLY A 27 -4.85 -5.36 -12.53
N SER A 28 -5.69 -4.51 -11.92
CA SER A 28 -5.62 -4.25 -10.47
C SER A 28 -5.98 -5.49 -9.65
N CYS A 29 -5.06 -5.95 -8.79
CA CYS A 29 -5.30 -7.10 -7.92
C CYS A 29 -6.40 -6.84 -6.86
N MET A 30 -6.70 -5.57 -6.56
CA MET A 30 -7.66 -5.16 -5.53
C MET A 30 -9.11 -4.97 -6.04
N ARG A 31 -9.41 -5.36 -7.28
CA ARG A 31 -10.70 -5.07 -7.94
C ARG A 31 -11.83 -6.06 -7.69
N GLY A 32 -11.51 -7.23 -7.13
CA GLY A 32 -12.47 -8.35 -6.99
C GLY A 32 -13.31 -8.28 -5.72
N ASP A 33 -14.36 -9.11 -5.66
CA ASP A 33 -15.27 -9.22 -4.51
C ASP A 33 -14.54 -9.58 -3.22
N THR A 34 -13.58 -10.50 -3.32
CA THR A 34 -12.81 -10.98 -2.16
C THR A 34 -11.87 -9.93 -1.58
N GLN A 35 -11.50 -8.91 -2.37
CA GLN A 35 -10.60 -7.85 -1.99
C GLN A 35 -11.30 -6.67 -1.31
N GLN A 36 -12.62 -6.59 -1.34
CA GLN A 36 -13.36 -5.46 -0.76
C GLN A 36 -13.11 -5.28 0.74
N LYS A 37 -12.90 -6.37 1.45
CA LYS A 37 -12.57 -6.35 2.89
C LYS A 37 -11.24 -5.66 3.20
N PHE A 38 -10.28 -5.65 2.27
CA PHE A 38 -8.99 -5.00 2.44
C PHE A 38 -9.05 -3.48 2.32
N LEU A 39 -10.13 -2.94 1.75
CA LEU A 39 -10.30 -1.50 1.52
C LEU A 39 -10.85 -0.76 2.75
N GLU A 40 -11.19 -1.47 3.83
CA GLU A 40 -11.76 -0.90 5.05
C GLU A 40 -10.90 0.23 5.63
N ILE A 41 -9.58 0.07 5.61
CA ILE A 41 -8.65 1.09 6.10
C ILE A 41 -8.82 2.43 5.37
N TYR A 42 -9.12 2.40 4.07
CA TYR A 42 -9.38 3.61 3.31
C TYR A 42 -10.74 4.21 3.65
N CYS A 43 -11.76 3.37 3.74
CA CYS A 43 -13.14 3.79 4.01
C CYS A 43 -13.30 4.40 5.40
N LYS A 44 -12.57 3.88 6.38
CA LYS A 44 -12.65 4.34 7.79
C LYS A 44 -11.76 5.53 8.12
N ASN A 45 -10.95 6.00 7.17
CA ASN A 45 -10.05 7.13 7.36
C ASN A 45 -10.28 8.27 6.33
N PRO A 46 -11.51 8.81 6.20
CA PRO A 46 -11.85 9.79 5.16
C PRO A 46 -11.11 11.13 5.31
N ASP A 47 -10.58 11.43 6.48
CA ASP A 47 -9.76 12.62 6.71
C ASP A 47 -8.39 12.51 6.04
N HIS A 48 -7.90 11.29 5.83
CA HIS A 48 -6.55 11.02 5.33
C HIS A 48 -6.52 10.34 3.98
N VAL A 49 -7.58 9.61 3.61
CA VAL A 49 -7.63 8.85 2.35
C VAL A 49 -8.89 9.19 1.59
N LYS A 50 -8.71 9.59 0.34
CA LYS A 50 -9.79 9.76 -0.64
C LYS A 50 -9.38 9.10 -1.95
N MET A 51 -10.29 9.10 -2.91
CA MET A 51 -10.01 8.57 -4.23
C MET A 51 -10.41 9.59 -5.29
N ALA A 52 -9.52 9.87 -6.22
CA ALA A 52 -9.84 10.55 -7.45
C ALA A 52 -10.34 9.53 -8.47
N VAL A 53 -11.45 9.84 -9.12
CA VAL A 53 -12.12 8.99 -10.11
C VAL A 53 -12.38 9.79 -11.37
N MET A 54 -12.03 9.22 -12.52
CA MET A 54 -12.43 9.69 -13.83
C MET A 54 -13.39 8.65 -14.43
N SER A 55 -14.55 9.09 -14.90
CA SER A 55 -15.56 8.23 -15.50
C SER A 55 -16.01 8.81 -16.84
N ASP A 56 -16.44 7.94 -17.73
CA ASP A 56 -17.24 8.25 -18.92
C ASP A 56 -18.70 7.75 -18.74
N ASP A 57 -19.48 7.77 -19.79
CA ASP A 57 -20.88 7.30 -19.78
C ASP A 57 -21.01 5.79 -19.49
N SER A 58 -19.95 5.03 -19.70
CA SER A 58 -19.92 3.57 -19.53
C SER A 58 -19.40 3.13 -18.15
N GLY A 59 -18.74 4.02 -17.42
CA GLY A 59 -18.20 3.70 -16.09
C GLY A 59 -16.85 4.34 -15.80
N VAL A 60 -16.12 3.75 -14.86
CA VAL A 60 -14.80 4.23 -14.45
C VAL A 60 -13.76 3.92 -15.53
N VAL A 61 -13.01 4.93 -15.92
CA VAL A 61 -11.89 4.81 -16.88
C VAL A 61 -10.53 5.02 -16.21
N ALA A 62 -10.47 5.75 -15.08
CA ALA A 62 -9.28 5.84 -14.25
C ALA A 62 -9.62 6.15 -12.80
N ARG A 63 -8.71 5.73 -11.90
CA ARG A 63 -8.74 6.04 -10.48
C ARG A 63 -7.34 6.11 -9.87
N CYS A 64 -7.20 6.86 -8.78
CA CYS A 64 -6.04 6.79 -7.91
C CYS A 64 -6.40 7.19 -6.49
N LEU A 65 -5.66 6.70 -5.50
CA LEU A 65 -5.81 7.15 -4.12
C LEU A 65 -5.18 8.53 -3.93
N LEU A 66 -5.77 9.30 -3.04
CA LEU A 66 -5.28 10.59 -2.59
C LEU A 66 -4.97 10.51 -1.11
N TRP A 67 -3.81 11.00 -0.72
CA TRP A 67 -3.33 10.98 0.65
C TRP A 67 -3.21 12.38 1.22
N TYR A 68 -3.81 12.57 2.39
CA TYR A 68 -3.87 13.83 3.12
C TYR A 68 -3.05 13.66 4.41
N PRO A 69 -1.74 13.95 4.40
CA PRO A 69 -0.83 13.57 5.48
C PRO A 69 -1.07 14.34 6.80
N ASN A 70 -1.68 15.51 6.73
CA ASN A 70 -1.90 16.36 7.91
C ASN A 70 -3.28 17.00 7.90
N ALA A 71 -3.69 17.54 9.06
CA ALA A 71 -4.83 18.42 9.15
C ALA A 71 -4.68 19.68 8.27
N ASP A 72 -3.45 20.06 7.93
CA ASP A 72 -3.14 21.03 6.89
C ASP A 72 -3.32 20.40 5.51
N LYS A 73 -4.48 20.66 4.92
CA LYS A 73 -4.86 20.16 3.58
C LYS A 73 -4.11 20.88 2.44
N SER A 74 -3.05 21.62 2.72
CA SER A 74 -2.30 22.39 1.72
C SER A 74 -1.52 21.50 0.75
N LEU A 75 -1.18 20.28 1.17
CA LEU A 75 -0.41 19.34 0.37
C LEU A 75 -1.12 18.00 0.30
N ILE A 76 -1.55 17.62 -0.89
CA ILE A 76 -2.24 16.37 -1.17
C ILE A 76 -1.36 15.55 -2.11
N TYR A 77 -1.15 14.29 -1.75
CA TYR A 77 -0.38 13.37 -2.56
C TYR A 77 -1.31 12.43 -3.30
N PHE A 78 -0.97 12.07 -4.54
CA PHE A 78 -1.67 11.04 -5.27
C PHE A 78 -0.75 9.85 -5.56
N ASP A 79 -1.35 8.69 -5.44
CA ASP A 79 -0.77 7.38 -5.64
C ASP A 79 -0.75 7.01 -7.13
N ARG A 80 -0.35 5.78 -7.44
CA ARG A 80 -0.40 5.23 -8.79
C ARG A 80 -1.76 5.42 -9.43
N ILE A 81 -1.77 5.90 -10.66
CA ILE A 81 -2.98 5.98 -11.47
C ILE A 81 -3.23 4.63 -12.12
N TYR A 82 -4.42 4.10 -11.91
CA TYR A 82 -4.95 2.93 -12.61
C TYR A 82 -5.91 3.41 -13.69
N SER A 83 -5.67 3.03 -14.93
CA SER A 83 -6.41 3.51 -16.10
C SER A 83 -6.68 2.41 -17.11
N THR A 84 -7.64 2.64 -18.00
CA THR A 84 -7.93 1.76 -19.14
C THR A 84 -6.85 1.80 -20.20
N ASP A 85 -6.17 2.94 -20.36
CA ASP A 85 -5.11 3.14 -21.33
C ASP A 85 -4.24 4.36 -20.95
N TYR A 86 -3.14 4.53 -21.68
CA TYR A 86 -2.17 5.60 -21.43
C TYR A 86 -2.73 7.02 -21.65
N GLU A 87 -3.61 7.24 -22.63
CA GLU A 87 -4.16 8.57 -22.87
C GLU A 87 -5.06 9.01 -21.71
N ILE A 88 -5.84 8.08 -21.19
CA ILE A 88 -6.69 8.30 -20.00
C ILE A 88 -5.82 8.56 -18.76
N GLU A 89 -4.72 7.80 -18.60
CA GLU A 89 -3.76 8.02 -17.52
C GLU A 89 -3.20 9.44 -17.57
N LEU A 90 -2.76 9.89 -18.75
CA LEU A 90 -2.21 11.23 -18.95
C LEU A 90 -3.24 12.33 -18.64
N LYS A 91 -4.52 12.16 -19.05
CA LYS A 91 -5.59 13.11 -18.72
C LYS A 91 -5.83 13.19 -17.22
N MET A 92 -5.85 12.05 -16.53
CA MET A 92 -5.99 11.99 -15.08
C MET A 92 -4.81 12.67 -14.39
N TYR A 93 -3.59 12.37 -14.81
CA TYR A 93 -2.37 12.99 -14.30
C TYR A 93 -2.41 14.53 -14.45
N GLN A 94 -2.71 15.04 -15.64
CA GLN A 94 -2.82 16.47 -15.89
C GLN A 94 -3.87 17.14 -15.00
N TRP A 95 -5.01 16.48 -14.79
CA TRP A 95 -6.06 17.01 -13.92
C TRP A 95 -5.57 17.10 -12.46
N LEU A 96 -4.87 16.09 -11.96
CA LEU A 96 -4.32 16.06 -10.61
C LEU A 96 -3.24 17.15 -10.41
N VAL A 97 -2.32 17.27 -11.35
CA VAL A 97 -1.26 18.30 -11.32
C VAL A 97 -1.84 19.71 -11.39
N ASN A 98 -2.87 19.93 -12.21
CA ASN A 98 -3.55 21.22 -12.29
C ASN A 98 -4.24 21.60 -10.95
N LYS A 99 -4.61 20.61 -10.14
CA LYS A 99 -5.07 20.81 -8.76
C LYS A 99 -3.94 21.00 -7.74
N LYS A 100 -2.69 21.01 -8.21
CA LYS A 100 -1.47 21.10 -7.39
C LYS A 100 -1.27 19.90 -6.44
N PHE A 101 -1.80 18.74 -6.82
CA PHE A 101 -1.51 17.51 -6.11
C PHE A 101 -0.14 16.99 -6.53
N VAL A 102 0.58 16.36 -5.61
CA VAL A 102 1.94 15.88 -5.78
C VAL A 102 1.92 14.37 -6.01
N GLN A 103 2.55 13.90 -7.07
CA GLN A 103 2.67 12.46 -7.30
C GLN A 103 3.65 11.84 -6.31
N ILE A 104 3.24 10.72 -5.72
CA ILE A 104 4.16 9.79 -5.08
C ILE A 104 4.85 9.03 -6.21
N SER A 105 6.19 8.97 -6.20
CA SER A 105 6.91 8.39 -7.32
C SER A 105 6.54 6.92 -7.55
N ASP A 106 6.22 6.60 -8.79
CA ASP A 106 6.10 5.21 -9.27
C ASP A 106 7.46 4.75 -9.81
N LYS A 107 7.85 3.50 -9.54
CA LYS A 107 9.07 2.84 -10.04
C LYS A 107 9.30 3.00 -11.55
N ASN A 108 8.26 3.29 -12.31
CA ASN A 108 8.30 3.22 -13.76
C ASN A 108 8.33 4.56 -14.50
N THR A 109 8.13 5.72 -13.87
CA THR A 109 7.80 6.90 -14.67
C THR A 109 8.48 8.21 -14.34
N ILE A 110 8.96 8.50 -13.16
CA ILE A 110 9.57 9.82 -12.88
C ILE A 110 10.63 9.69 -11.79
N LYS A 111 11.75 10.44 -11.95
CA LYS A 111 12.77 10.58 -10.91
C LYS A 111 12.12 10.96 -9.60
N PRO A 112 12.51 10.30 -8.49
CA PRO A 112 11.94 10.62 -7.18
C PRO A 112 12.09 12.12 -6.94
N VAL A 113 10.98 12.80 -6.77
CA VAL A 113 10.98 14.08 -6.09
C VAL A 113 11.45 13.76 -4.69
N ASP A 114 12.47 14.43 -4.22
CA ASP A 114 13.19 14.22 -2.96
C ASP A 114 12.43 13.37 -1.96
N LYS A 115 13.09 12.34 -1.39
CA LYS A 115 12.52 11.41 -0.42
C LYS A 115 11.67 12.16 0.61
N ILE A 116 10.39 12.29 0.35
CA ILE A 116 9.46 12.95 1.26
C ILE A 116 8.94 11.88 2.20
N GLU A 117 9.39 11.94 3.45
CA GLU A 117 8.80 11.13 4.51
C GLU A 117 7.42 11.72 4.85
N ILE A 118 6.37 11.04 4.41
CA ILE A 118 5.00 11.44 4.73
C ILE A 118 4.52 10.55 5.88
N ARG A 119 4.24 11.16 7.02
CA ARG A 119 3.64 10.47 8.17
C ARG A 119 2.16 10.77 8.19
N ILE A 120 1.36 9.72 8.07
CA ILE A 120 -0.09 9.80 8.20
C ILE A 120 -0.50 9.02 9.44
N LYS A 121 -1.19 9.67 10.36
CA LYS A 121 -1.75 9.02 11.52
C LYS A 121 -3.17 8.58 11.21
N LEU A 122 -3.34 7.33 10.85
CA LEU A 122 -4.66 6.74 10.65
C LEU A 122 -5.34 6.45 11.98
N LYS A 123 -6.64 6.65 11.99
CA LYS A 123 -7.52 6.18 13.06
C LYS A 123 -8.02 4.77 12.71
N ASN A 124 -8.43 4.01 13.72
CA ASN A 124 -9.06 2.70 13.53
C ASN A 124 -8.17 1.74 12.71
N LEU A 125 -6.98 1.44 13.21
CA LEU A 125 -6.06 0.46 12.62
C LEU A 125 -6.35 -0.99 13.04
N ASP A 126 -7.41 -1.22 13.77
CA ASP A 126 -7.79 -2.56 14.23
C ASP A 126 -8.56 -3.32 13.14
N PHE A 127 -7.87 -3.57 12.02
CA PHE A 127 -8.38 -4.37 10.91
C PHE A 127 -7.65 -5.70 10.84
N GLU A 128 -8.40 -6.75 10.60
CA GLU A 128 -7.83 -8.07 10.33
C GLU A 128 -7.09 -8.11 8.99
N PHE A 129 -7.55 -7.31 8.02
CA PHE A 129 -7.02 -7.31 6.66
C PHE A 129 -6.63 -5.92 6.20
N TYR A 130 -5.50 -5.84 5.49
CA TYR A 130 -4.96 -4.61 4.90
C TYR A 130 -4.85 -4.74 3.38
N PRO A 131 -5.00 -3.64 2.63
CA PRO A 131 -4.81 -3.66 1.19
C PRO A 131 -3.34 -3.88 0.84
N TYR A 132 -3.14 -4.42 -0.36
CA TYR A 132 -1.86 -4.34 -1.02
C TYR A 132 -1.63 -2.88 -1.43
N VAL A 133 -0.55 -2.28 -0.95
CA VAL A 133 -0.20 -0.89 -1.23
C VAL A 133 1.15 -0.81 -1.91
N ASP A 134 1.17 -0.30 -3.13
CA ASP A 134 2.39 -0.19 -3.95
C ASP A 134 3.35 0.90 -3.44
N THR A 135 2.81 1.91 -2.79
CA THR A 135 3.52 3.15 -2.47
C THR A 135 3.76 3.37 -0.99
N ILE A 136 3.11 2.61 -0.13
CA ILE A 136 3.29 2.69 1.32
C ILE A 136 4.21 1.56 1.75
N ARG A 137 5.34 1.92 2.35
CA ARG A 137 6.37 0.97 2.71
C ARG A 137 6.01 0.13 3.92
N TRP A 138 5.32 0.70 4.90
CA TRP A 138 4.79 -0.03 6.06
C TRP A 138 3.71 0.75 6.81
N ILE A 139 2.90 0.00 7.53
CA ILE A 139 1.98 0.50 8.53
C ILE A 139 2.55 0.05 9.88
N ASN A 140 2.88 0.99 10.75
CA ASN A 140 3.43 0.69 12.07
C ASN A 140 2.60 1.41 13.14
N GLY A 141 1.97 0.64 14.01
CA GLY A 141 1.11 1.19 15.05
C GLY A 141 -0.01 2.06 14.46
N ASP A 142 -0.12 3.30 14.93
CA ASP A 142 -1.11 4.28 14.47
C ASP A 142 -0.62 5.13 13.29
N ASP A 143 0.57 4.85 12.76
CA ASP A 143 1.18 5.65 11.70
C ASP A 143 1.38 4.84 10.42
N ILE A 144 1.00 5.39 9.29
CA ILE A 144 1.56 4.99 8.01
C ILE A 144 2.84 5.79 7.83
N ASN A 145 3.95 5.09 7.91
CA ASN A 145 5.26 5.69 7.72
C ASN A 145 5.71 5.45 6.28
N ASN A 146 6.11 6.52 5.64
CA ASN A 146 6.74 6.58 4.33
C ASN A 146 5.85 6.16 3.15
N LEU A 147 5.32 7.16 2.49
CA LEU A 147 4.90 7.05 1.11
C LEU A 147 6.18 7.08 0.23
N GLU A 148 6.98 6.04 0.31
CA GLU A 148 8.14 5.85 -0.55
C GLU A 148 7.87 4.73 -1.55
N ASP A 149 8.49 4.85 -2.72
CA ASP A 149 8.66 3.76 -3.66
C ASP A 149 9.37 2.59 -2.98
N GLY A 150 8.68 1.53 -2.68
CA GLY A 150 9.21 0.39 -1.96
C GLY A 150 8.36 -0.85 -2.11
N ASP A 151 8.95 -2.01 -1.78
CA ASP A 151 8.21 -3.25 -1.78
C ASP A 151 7.09 -3.19 -0.74
N PRO A 152 5.86 -3.53 -1.13
CA PRO A 152 4.73 -3.48 -0.23
C PRO A 152 4.92 -4.49 0.91
N LEU A 153 4.67 -4.04 2.12
CA LEU A 153 4.77 -4.87 3.32
C LEU A 153 3.57 -5.78 3.55
N HIS A 154 2.61 -5.73 2.64
CA HIS A 154 1.41 -6.53 2.75
C HIS A 154 1.42 -7.65 1.74
N HIS A 155 1.26 -8.86 2.24
CA HIS A 155 0.97 -10.00 1.40
C HIS A 155 -0.36 -9.81 0.67
N THR A 156 -0.46 -10.49 -0.46
CA THR A 156 -1.70 -10.61 -1.23
C THR A 156 -2.87 -11.19 -0.42
N ASP A 157 -2.62 -11.79 0.75
CA ASP A 157 -3.64 -12.26 1.68
C ASP A 157 -4.21 -11.15 2.59
N GLY A 158 -3.61 -9.96 2.54
CA GLY A 158 -4.10 -8.78 3.24
C GLY A 158 -4.10 -8.85 4.77
N ARG A 159 -3.49 -9.87 5.37
CA ARG A 159 -3.45 -9.98 6.83
C ARG A 159 -2.48 -8.97 7.41
N ARG A 160 -2.90 -8.31 8.49
CA ARG A 160 -2.00 -7.52 9.31
C ARG A 160 -0.97 -8.46 9.93
N LYS A 161 0.29 -8.25 9.58
CA LYS A 161 1.43 -8.84 10.27
C LYS A 161 2.44 -7.74 10.46
N ASP A 162 2.87 -7.54 11.69
CA ASP A 162 4.03 -6.71 11.93
C ASP A 162 5.20 -7.32 11.15
N PRO A 163 5.88 -6.55 10.31
CA PRO A 163 6.98 -7.07 9.52
C PRO A 163 8.10 -7.53 10.46
N ILE A 164 8.56 -8.74 10.26
CA ILE A 164 9.63 -9.31 11.08
C ILE A 164 10.94 -9.08 10.34
N ARG A 165 11.83 -8.32 10.95
CA ARG A 165 13.15 -8.09 10.39
C ARG A 165 14.09 -9.25 10.77
N CYS A 166 14.73 -9.86 9.79
CA CYS A 166 15.84 -10.77 10.03
C CYS A 166 17.00 -10.01 10.65
N ALA A 167 17.42 -10.41 11.84
CA ALA A 167 18.48 -9.73 12.58
C ALA A 167 19.84 -9.80 11.86
N TYR A 168 20.09 -10.87 11.11
CA TYR A 168 21.33 -11.06 10.37
C TYR A 168 21.39 -10.29 9.05
N SER A 169 20.41 -10.49 8.17
CA SER A 169 20.43 -9.88 6.82
C SER A 169 19.80 -8.50 6.75
N GLY A 170 19.02 -8.10 7.76
CA GLY A 170 18.21 -6.89 7.73
C GLY A 170 16.96 -6.96 6.84
N ASN A 171 16.76 -8.06 6.10
CA ASN A 171 15.59 -8.25 5.26
C ASN A 171 14.31 -8.34 6.08
N ILE A 172 13.22 -7.94 5.47
CA ILE A 172 11.89 -7.91 6.08
C ILE A 172 11.07 -9.07 5.53
N TYR A 173 10.47 -9.83 6.43
CA TYR A 173 9.63 -10.99 6.13
C TYR A 173 8.23 -10.78 6.68
N GLN A 174 7.24 -11.27 5.96
CA GLN A 174 5.82 -11.11 6.31
C GLN A 174 5.29 -12.27 7.17
N THR A 175 6.01 -13.38 7.20
CA THR A 175 5.61 -14.57 7.96
C THR A 175 6.79 -15.08 8.80
N GLU A 176 6.45 -15.74 9.91
CA GLU A 176 7.46 -16.44 10.72
C GLU A 176 7.91 -17.76 10.09
N GLU A 177 7.27 -18.24 9.03
CA GLU A 177 7.54 -19.57 8.46
C GLU A 177 8.98 -19.72 7.94
N GLU A 178 9.58 -18.62 7.48
CA GLU A 178 10.95 -18.59 6.99
C GLU A 178 11.97 -18.17 8.05
N LEU A 179 11.50 -17.83 9.23
CA LEU A 179 12.32 -17.31 10.31
C LEU A 179 12.38 -18.29 11.49
N VAL A 180 13.48 -18.24 12.21
CA VAL A 180 13.67 -19.00 13.43
C VAL A 180 14.20 -18.07 14.51
N ARG A 181 13.83 -18.33 15.77
CA ARG A 181 14.34 -17.59 16.91
C ARG A 181 15.69 -18.19 17.32
N ILE A 182 16.70 -17.36 17.40
CA ILE A 182 18.04 -17.79 17.80
C ILE A 182 18.09 -18.06 19.29
N ALA A 183 18.57 -19.25 19.67
CA ALA A 183 18.67 -19.69 21.06
C ALA A 183 19.96 -19.19 21.72
N GLU A 184 21.07 -19.17 20.98
CA GLU A 184 22.40 -18.80 21.49
C GLU A 184 23.20 -18.00 20.45
N GLY A 185 24.20 -17.26 20.88
CA GLY A 185 25.11 -16.50 20.04
C GLY A 185 24.75 -15.00 19.96
N GLU A 186 25.36 -14.33 19.00
CA GLU A 186 25.25 -12.87 18.81
C GLU A 186 23.80 -12.40 18.64
N TYR A 187 22.97 -13.18 17.95
CA TYR A 187 21.56 -12.84 17.64
C TYR A 187 20.56 -13.48 18.61
N ARG A 188 21.00 -13.91 19.80
CA ARG A 188 20.14 -14.58 20.78
C ARG A 188 18.84 -13.83 21.04
N GLY A 189 17.73 -14.57 20.97
CA GLY A 189 16.37 -14.05 21.16
C GLY A 189 15.78 -13.31 19.96
N GLN A 190 16.58 -13.09 18.92
CA GLN A 190 16.13 -12.41 17.70
C GLN A 190 15.66 -13.41 16.64
N MET A 191 14.93 -12.91 15.63
CA MET A 191 14.47 -13.71 14.49
C MET A 191 15.49 -13.62 13.36
N VAL A 192 15.90 -14.77 12.82
CA VAL A 192 16.84 -14.89 11.71
C VAL A 192 16.25 -15.82 10.66
N HIS A 193 16.46 -15.54 9.38
CA HIS A 193 16.01 -16.40 8.30
C HIS A 193 16.71 -17.77 8.37
N LYS A 194 15.97 -18.83 8.09
CA LYS A 194 16.44 -20.22 8.22
C LYS A 194 17.74 -20.50 7.48
N ASP A 195 17.96 -19.87 6.33
CA ASP A 195 19.18 -20.04 5.53
C ASP A 195 20.46 -19.53 6.25
N PHE A 196 20.29 -18.67 7.25
CA PHE A 196 21.39 -18.09 8.02
C PHE A 196 21.50 -18.64 9.44
N ALA A 197 20.66 -19.62 9.78
CA ALA A 197 20.59 -20.21 11.10
C ALA A 197 20.87 -21.71 11.05
N VAL A 198 21.64 -22.22 12.00
CA VAL A 198 21.94 -23.64 12.11
C VAL A 198 21.26 -24.20 13.35
N TYR A 199 20.49 -25.26 13.17
CA TYR A 199 19.93 -25.97 14.31
C TYR A 199 21.03 -26.76 15.03
N VAL A 200 21.20 -26.51 16.30
CA VAL A 200 22.21 -27.18 17.14
C VAL A 200 21.51 -27.94 18.26
N GLU A 201 21.57 -29.27 18.19
CA GLU A 201 20.88 -30.18 19.10
C GLU A 201 21.28 -29.96 20.57
N ARG A 202 22.56 -29.62 20.83
CA ARG A 202 23.08 -29.30 22.16
C ARG A 202 22.33 -28.17 22.86
N TYR A 203 21.82 -27.20 22.10
CA TYR A 203 21.06 -26.06 22.60
C TYR A 203 19.56 -26.23 22.48
N GLY A 204 19.12 -27.29 21.82
CA GLY A 204 17.70 -27.50 21.50
C GLY A 204 17.08 -26.38 20.65
N GLY A 205 17.91 -25.70 19.84
CA GLY A 205 17.47 -24.54 19.07
C GLY A 205 18.48 -24.10 18.01
N TYR A 206 18.18 -22.99 17.36
CA TYR A 206 19.00 -22.39 16.30
C TYR A 206 20.05 -21.43 16.87
N VAL A 207 21.21 -21.36 16.21
CA VAL A 207 22.33 -20.45 16.48
C VAL A 207 22.73 -19.69 15.21
#